data_41fb9a4697a508f10279276d91c6a64e
#
_entry.id   41fb9a4697a508f10279276d91c6a64e
#
_cell.length_a   1.000
_cell.length_b   1.000
_cell.length_c   1.000
_cell.angle_alpha   90.00
_cell.angle_beta   90.00
_cell.angle_gamma   90.00
#
_symmetry.space_group_name_H-M   'P 1'
#
loop_
_entity.id
_entity.type
_entity.pdbx_description
1 polymer ?
#
loop_
_entity_poly.entity_id
_entity_poly.type
_entity_poly.pdbx_seq_one_letter_code
_entity_poly.pdbx_strand_id
1 'polypeptide(L)'
;MKIVRVTPLPLSCRSANGPMTFFVVRIETDDGLVGYGESCDCFGVSFPAVHAAVVRDAFAPLLVGRELIAVAPLVDELRVSTRRQLGQSWASAQARSAIEIALWDLVGQDAGRSVSAILGRVRDTIPVYAGSSPFLDDHDAAFHLDRLTPMLERGVRHVKLRTGPDSDRAVDVLADLRRLLGRDVEIMVDASESLDLPTTARISDRMAELDVRWLEEPLLQSRHSAVAAAAARSRVPIAAGEHLFSTEEALAALVAGEISVIQPDPCISGGIAEAREIAGLAAGFGARAVLHYHAGLVGLGAVLQVAACAPGVDLLEYPVHLDTVLRTQSGGDELGISAIVDGRLALPDRPGIGVAPLASVLSESLIS
;
A
#
# COMPACT_ATOMS: atom_id res chain seq x y z
N MET A 1 -10.96 -21.80 16.80
CA MET A 1 -9.47 -21.81 16.84
C MET A 1 -9.00 -20.87 17.93
N LYS A 2 -7.95 -21.28 18.67
CA LYS A 2 -7.37 -20.48 19.76
C LYS A 2 -5.95 -20.04 19.39
N ILE A 3 -5.62 -18.77 19.54
CA ILE A 3 -4.28 -18.24 19.25
C ILE A 3 -3.31 -18.78 20.31
N VAL A 4 -2.26 -19.51 19.89
CA VAL A 4 -1.25 -20.07 20.78
C VAL A 4 0.08 -19.35 20.72
N ARG A 5 0.37 -18.67 19.59
CA ARG A 5 1.62 -17.91 19.41
C ARG A 5 1.45 -16.74 18.45
N VAL A 6 2.12 -15.64 18.74
CA VAL A 6 2.28 -14.47 17.86
C VAL A 6 3.77 -14.18 17.77
N THR A 7 4.34 -14.28 16.58
CA THR A 7 5.77 -14.14 16.34
C THR A 7 6.04 -12.99 15.38
N PRO A 8 6.69 -11.90 15.81
CA PRO A 8 7.19 -10.85 14.93
C PRO A 8 8.41 -11.35 14.15
N LEU A 9 8.44 -11.10 12.85
CA LEU A 9 9.46 -11.52 11.91
C LEU A 9 10.00 -10.31 11.15
N PRO A 10 11.00 -9.59 11.67
CA PRO A 10 11.72 -8.58 10.90
C PRO A 10 12.58 -9.28 9.83
N LEU A 11 12.41 -8.88 8.57
CA LEU A 11 13.05 -9.52 7.42
C LEU A 11 13.88 -8.51 6.62
N SER A 12 14.92 -8.97 5.92
CA SER A 12 15.65 -8.22 4.91
C SER A 12 15.67 -9.00 3.61
N CYS A 13 15.23 -8.38 2.53
CA CYS A 13 15.27 -8.94 1.18
C CYS A 13 15.94 -7.96 0.22
N ARG A 14 16.50 -8.47 -0.89
CA ARG A 14 17.11 -7.64 -1.92
C ARG A 14 16.06 -7.23 -2.94
N SER A 15 15.91 -5.92 -3.15
CA SER A 15 15.13 -5.34 -4.25
C SER A 15 16.03 -4.93 -5.41
N ALA A 16 15.43 -4.48 -6.52
CA ALA A 16 16.18 -3.90 -7.63
C ALA A 16 16.96 -2.61 -7.24
N ASN A 17 16.52 -1.93 -6.18
CA ASN A 17 17.16 -0.69 -5.68
C ASN A 17 18.14 -0.95 -4.52
N GLY A 18 18.38 -2.21 -4.14
CA GLY A 18 19.23 -2.58 -3.01
C GLY A 18 18.50 -3.34 -1.91
N PRO A 19 19.12 -3.51 -0.73
CA PRO A 19 18.47 -4.19 0.39
C PRO A 19 17.30 -3.36 0.92
N MET A 20 16.20 -4.04 1.22
CA MET A 20 15.00 -3.49 1.87
C MET A 20 14.65 -4.34 3.08
N THR A 21 14.07 -3.72 4.08
CA THR A 21 13.56 -4.38 5.27
C THR A 21 12.04 -4.48 5.23
N PHE A 22 11.52 -5.57 5.79
CA PHE A 22 10.09 -5.88 5.85
C PHE A 22 9.75 -6.35 7.25
N PHE A 23 8.49 -6.25 7.61
CA PHE A 23 8.01 -6.72 8.91
C PHE A 23 6.78 -7.59 8.72
N VAL A 24 6.93 -8.87 8.99
CA VAL A 24 5.87 -9.88 8.94
C VAL A 24 5.50 -10.33 10.35
N VAL A 25 4.23 -10.60 10.57
CA VAL A 25 3.74 -11.27 11.77
C VAL A 25 3.25 -12.66 11.38
N ARG A 26 3.63 -13.66 12.17
CA ARG A 26 3.14 -15.03 12.09
C ARG A 26 2.29 -15.32 13.32
N ILE A 27 1.04 -15.75 13.12
CA ILE A 27 0.11 -16.17 14.16
C ILE A 27 -0.19 -17.66 14.01
N GLU A 28 -0.04 -18.41 15.10
CA GLU A 28 -0.30 -19.85 15.15
C GLU A 28 -1.49 -20.15 16.05
N THR A 29 -2.30 -21.14 15.68
CA THR A 29 -3.48 -21.58 16.42
C THR A 29 -3.34 -23.02 16.92
N ASP A 30 -4.17 -23.41 17.89
CA ASP A 30 -4.15 -24.72 18.56
C ASP A 30 -4.56 -25.88 17.64
N ASP A 31 -5.25 -25.58 16.53
CA ASP A 31 -5.62 -26.54 15.46
C ASP A 31 -4.57 -26.62 14.34
N GLY A 32 -3.46 -25.88 14.46
CA GLY A 32 -2.30 -25.95 13.57
C GLY A 32 -2.33 -25.01 12.38
N LEU A 33 -3.32 -24.12 12.26
CA LEU A 33 -3.33 -23.10 11.21
C LEU A 33 -2.26 -22.02 11.50
N VAL A 34 -1.73 -21.45 10.44
CA VAL A 34 -0.72 -20.39 10.47
C VAL A 34 -1.16 -19.24 9.56
N GLY A 35 -1.40 -18.09 10.15
CA GLY A 35 -1.70 -16.86 9.41
C GLY A 35 -0.51 -15.93 9.36
N TYR A 36 -0.39 -15.21 8.24
CA TYR A 36 0.64 -14.20 8.01
C TYR A 36 0.02 -12.83 7.77
N GLY A 37 0.65 -11.80 8.32
CA GLY A 37 0.32 -10.42 8.04
C GLY A 37 1.58 -9.58 7.94
N GLU A 38 1.51 -8.46 7.24
CA GLU A 38 2.65 -7.61 6.98
C GLU A 38 2.30 -6.15 7.25
N SER A 39 3.28 -5.36 7.70
CA SER A 39 3.18 -3.91 7.79
C SER A 39 4.16 -3.23 6.84
N CYS A 40 3.84 -1.98 6.51
CA CYS A 40 4.65 -1.12 5.66
C CYS A 40 4.71 0.29 6.30
N ASP A 41 5.79 1.04 6.03
CA ASP A 41 5.85 2.46 6.40
C ASP A 41 5.96 3.39 5.18
N CYS A 42 6.59 2.95 4.12
CA CYS A 42 6.74 3.69 2.86
C CYS A 42 7.37 2.80 1.78
N PHE A 43 8.54 2.19 2.09
CA PHE A 43 9.30 1.28 1.23
C PHE A 43 9.69 0.04 2.04
N GLY A 44 8.77 -0.87 2.23
CA GLY A 44 8.90 -1.91 3.24
C GLY A 44 8.69 -1.35 4.65
N VAL A 45 9.61 -1.59 5.57
CA VAL A 45 9.60 -1.03 6.93
C VAL A 45 10.99 -0.54 7.31
N SER A 46 11.13 0.76 7.55
CA SER A 46 12.42 1.41 7.86
C SER A 46 13.00 0.95 9.21
N PHE A 47 12.14 0.71 10.21
CA PHE A 47 12.52 0.33 11.56
C PHE A 47 11.77 -0.94 12.02
N PRO A 48 12.03 -2.11 11.43
CA PRO A 48 11.27 -3.32 11.73
C PRO A 48 11.39 -3.77 13.20
N ALA A 49 12.47 -3.41 13.89
CA ALA A 49 12.63 -3.67 15.32
C ALA A 49 11.61 -2.91 16.19
N VAL A 50 11.17 -1.72 15.77
CA VAL A 50 10.11 -0.95 16.45
C VAL A 50 8.79 -1.68 16.35
N HIS A 51 8.41 -2.13 15.16
CA HIS A 51 7.19 -2.92 14.94
C HIS A 51 7.25 -4.24 15.71
N ALA A 52 8.41 -4.90 15.70
CA ALA A 52 8.61 -6.13 16.48
C ALA A 52 8.41 -5.92 17.98
N ALA A 53 8.91 -4.82 18.53
CA ALA A 53 8.70 -4.48 19.95
C ALA A 53 7.21 -4.22 20.25
N VAL A 54 6.51 -3.46 19.41
CA VAL A 54 5.06 -3.19 19.56
C VAL A 54 4.28 -4.51 19.55
N VAL A 55 4.55 -5.39 18.61
CA VAL A 55 3.87 -6.70 18.54
C VAL A 55 4.22 -7.57 19.74
N ARG A 56 5.50 -7.74 20.07
CA ARG A 56 5.96 -8.63 21.13
C ARG A 56 5.51 -8.19 22.52
N ASP A 57 5.65 -6.90 22.82
CA ASP A 57 5.52 -6.38 24.19
C ASP A 57 4.11 -5.83 24.47
N ALA A 58 3.37 -5.40 23.46
CA ALA A 58 2.05 -4.81 23.64
C ALA A 58 0.91 -5.65 23.07
N PHE A 59 1.01 -6.22 21.86
CA PHE A 59 -0.10 -6.88 21.21
C PHE A 59 -0.17 -8.38 21.48
N ALA A 60 0.94 -9.10 21.41
CA ALA A 60 0.97 -10.54 21.64
C ALA A 60 0.42 -10.97 23.02
N PRO A 61 0.71 -10.26 24.14
CA PRO A 61 0.13 -10.59 25.44
C PRO A 61 -1.39 -10.47 25.50
N LEU A 62 -2.01 -9.63 24.66
CA LEU A 62 -3.46 -9.47 24.59
C LEU A 62 -4.14 -10.51 23.70
N LEU A 63 -3.38 -11.16 22.79
CA LEU A 63 -3.91 -12.11 21.80
C LEU A 63 -3.67 -13.57 22.18
N VAL A 64 -2.52 -13.90 22.75
CA VAL A 64 -2.20 -15.29 23.09
C VAL A 64 -3.19 -15.83 24.14
N GLY A 65 -3.76 -17.00 23.82
CA GLY A 65 -4.80 -17.62 24.65
C GLY A 65 -6.24 -17.21 24.31
N ARG A 66 -6.41 -16.26 23.39
CA ARG A 66 -7.75 -15.81 22.95
C ARG A 66 -8.32 -16.73 21.87
N GLU A 67 -9.65 -16.87 21.91
CA GLU A 67 -10.41 -17.50 20.84
C GLU A 67 -10.60 -16.50 19.66
N LEU A 68 -10.23 -16.90 18.45
CA LEU A 68 -10.50 -16.14 17.25
C LEU A 68 -11.90 -16.51 16.73
N ILE A 69 -12.91 -15.81 17.22
CA ILE A 69 -14.31 -15.93 16.77
C ILE A 69 -14.58 -14.87 15.69
N ALA A 70 -14.07 -13.67 15.87
CA ALA A 70 -14.17 -12.55 14.93
C ALA A 70 -12.92 -11.66 15.02
N VAL A 71 -12.51 -11.10 13.89
CA VAL A 71 -11.31 -10.25 13.79
C VAL A 71 -11.52 -8.90 14.49
N ALA A 72 -12.60 -8.20 14.13
CA ALA A 72 -12.82 -6.81 14.57
C ALA A 72 -12.75 -6.60 16.10
N PRO A 73 -13.39 -7.45 16.97
CA PRO A 73 -13.29 -7.25 18.41
C PRO A 73 -11.87 -7.38 18.98
N LEU A 74 -11.04 -8.27 18.42
CA LEU A 74 -9.66 -8.43 18.84
C LEU A 74 -8.80 -7.22 18.44
N VAL A 75 -8.98 -6.73 17.22
CA VAL A 75 -8.27 -5.56 16.70
C VAL A 75 -8.67 -4.30 17.48
N ASP A 76 -9.97 -4.13 17.78
CA ASP A 76 -10.45 -3.00 18.58
C ASP A 76 -9.91 -3.05 20.00
N GLU A 77 -9.81 -4.22 20.61
CA GLU A 77 -9.17 -4.39 21.93
C GLU A 77 -7.70 -3.95 21.91
N LEU A 78 -6.93 -4.31 20.88
CA LEU A 78 -5.55 -3.83 20.71
C LEU A 78 -5.51 -2.30 20.62
N ARG A 79 -6.37 -1.71 19.80
CA ARG A 79 -6.48 -0.26 19.59
C ARG A 79 -6.80 0.45 20.90
N VAL A 80 -7.84 0.01 21.60
CA VAL A 80 -8.33 0.65 22.85
C VAL A 80 -7.37 0.49 24.00
N SER A 81 -6.78 -0.72 24.18
CA SER A 81 -5.91 -1.03 25.31
C SER A 81 -4.57 -0.31 25.24
N THR A 82 -4.07 0.01 24.06
CA THR A 82 -2.73 0.59 23.88
C THR A 82 -2.72 2.08 23.50
N ARG A 83 -3.89 2.68 23.21
CA ARG A 83 -3.99 4.04 22.65
C ARG A 83 -3.29 5.14 23.45
N ARG A 84 -3.25 5.02 24.78
CA ARG A 84 -2.65 6.03 25.65
C ARG A 84 -1.13 5.96 25.69
N GLN A 85 -0.56 4.78 25.45
CA GLN A 85 0.87 4.50 25.51
C GLN A 85 1.55 4.58 24.15
N LEU A 86 0.88 4.09 23.11
CA LEU A 86 1.44 3.96 21.76
C LEU A 86 0.81 4.93 20.72
N GLY A 87 -0.29 5.62 21.09
CA GLY A 87 -1.08 6.35 20.09
C GLY A 87 -1.87 5.41 19.20
N GLN A 88 -2.40 5.94 18.08
CA GLN A 88 -3.23 5.16 17.15
C GLN A 88 -2.74 5.21 15.70
N SER A 89 -1.71 6.01 15.43
CA SER A 89 -1.12 6.24 14.10
C SER A 89 0.31 5.70 14.04
N TRP A 90 0.92 5.71 12.87
CA TRP A 90 2.31 5.30 12.59
C TRP A 90 2.59 3.86 13.07
N ALA A 91 3.72 3.60 13.71
CA ALA A 91 4.17 2.27 14.10
C ALA A 91 3.10 1.45 14.86
N SER A 92 2.24 2.09 15.65
CA SER A 92 1.14 1.42 16.34
C SER A 92 0.05 0.92 15.37
N ALA A 93 -0.37 1.76 14.43
CA ALA A 93 -1.34 1.39 13.41
C ALA A 93 -0.76 0.35 12.44
N GLN A 94 0.46 0.57 11.97
CA GLN A 94 1.18 -0.33 11.06
C GLN A 94 1.38 -1.72 11.66
N ALA A 95 1.85 -1.82 12.92
CA ALA A 95 1.97 -3.10 13.62
C ALA A 95 0.60 -3.78 13.82
N ARG A 96 -0.47 -3.01 14.07
CA ARG A 96 -1.84 -3.50 14.14
C ARG A 96 -2.34 -4.01 12.80
N SER A 97 -1.97 -3.36 11.68
CA SER A 97 -2.26 -3.83 10.31
C SER A 97 -1.73 -5.25 10.09
N ALA A 98 -0.47 -5.51 10.48
CA ALA A 98 0.10 -6.85 10.35
C ALA A 98 -0.67 -7.90 11.17
N ILE A 99 -1.12 -7.56 12.37
CA ILE A 99 -1.96 -8.46 13.19
C ILE A 99 -3.32 -8.70 12.51
N GLU A 100 -4.00 -7.65 12.07
CA GLU A 100 -5.33 -7.74 11.45
C GLU A 100 -5.31 -8.59 10.19
N ILE A 101 -4.33 -8.38 9.31
CA ILE A 101 -4.13 -9.18 8.09
C ILE A 101 -3.92 -10.67 8.44
N ALA A 102 -3.05 -10.97 9.44
CA ALA A 102 -2.81 -12.35 9.87
C ALA A 102 -4.06 -13.02 10.46
N LEU A 103 -4.90 -12.28 11.18
CA LEU A 103 -6.16 -12.80 11.72
C LEU A 103 -7.16 -13.09 10.60
N TRP A 104 -7.27 -12.22 9.58
CA TRP A 104 -8.10 -12.49 8.40
C TRP A 104 -7.57 -13.67 7.59
N ASP A 105 -6.26 -13.81 7.47
CA ASP A 105 -5.65 -14.96 6.80
C ASP A 105 -6.08 -16.28 7.48
N LEU A 106 -6.02 -16.34 8.82
CA LEU A 106 -6.51 -17.49 9.61
C LEU A 106 -8.01 -17.75 9.40
N VAL A 107 -8.84 -16.70 9.45
CA VAL A 107 -10.29 -16.84 9.24
C VAL A 107 -10.61 -17.38 7.84
N GLY A 108 -9.89 -16.90 6.83
CA GLY A 108 -10.05 -17.38 5.47
C GLY A 108 -9.60 -18.83 5.30
N GLN A 109 -8.48 -19.23 5.93
CA GLN A 109 -7.99 -20.62 5.92
C GLN A 109 -8.98 -21.56 6.61
N ASP A 110 -9.47 -21.22 7.81
CA ASP A 110 -10.46 -22.01 8.56
C ASP A 110 -11.77 -22.19 7.78
N ALA A 111 -12.22 -21.13 7.11
CA ALA A 111 -13.42 -21.17 6.27
C ALA A 111 -13.20 -21.86 4.90
N GLY A 112 -11.96 -22.20 4.51
CA GLY A 112 -11.63 -22.72 3.19
C GLY A 112 -11.93 -21.74 2.05
N ARG A 113 -11.91 -20.42 2.30
CA ARG A 113 -12.29 -19.35 1.37
C ARG A 113 -11.26 -18.21 1.38
N SER A 114 -11.15 -17.49 0.27
CA SER A 114 -10.41 -16.24 0.25
C SER A 114 -11.08 -15.18 1.16
N VAL A 115 -10.27 -14.29 1.73
CA VAL A 115 -10.78 -13.17 2.55
C VAL A 115 -11.78 -12.33 1.76
N SER A 116 -11.49 -12.03 0.51
CA SER A 116 -12.41 -11.29 -0.36
C SER A 116 -13.74 -12.01 -0.60
N ALA A 117 -13.74 -13.35 -0.70
CA ALA A 117 -14.97 -14.12 -0.83
C ALA A 117 -15.83 -14.06 0.44
N ILE A 118 -15.21 -13.93 1.62
CA ILE A 118 -15.92 -13.71 2.90
C ILE A 118 -16.47 -12.30 2.97
N LEU A 119 -15.68 -11.30 2.54
CA LEU A 119 -16.03 -9.87 2.61
C LEU A 119 -16.93 -9.37 1.47
N GLY A 120 -17.24 -10.22 0.48
CA GLY A 120 -18.09 -9.88 -0.65
C GLY A 120 -17.29 -9.52 -1.91
N ARG A 121 -16.64 -10.52 -2.54
CA ARG A 121 -15.88 -10.38 -3.79
C ARG A 121 -16.74 -9.81 -4.92
N VAL A 122 -16.22 -8.80 -5.63
CA VAL A 122 -16.92 -8.09 -6.72
C VAL A 122 -16.19 -8.15 -8.05
N ARG A 123 -14.92 -8.61 -8.08
CA ARG A 123 -14.12 -8.73 -9.30
C ARG A 123 -13.02 -9.77 -9.19
N ASP A 124 -12.48 -10.19 -10.34
CA ASP A 124 -11.44 -11.22 -10.43
C ASP A 124 -10.10 -10.67 -10.93
N THR A 125 -10.06 -9.45 -11.42
CA THR A 125 -8.84 -8.76 -11.86
C THR A 125 -8.88 -7.29 -11.49
N ILE A 126 -7.72 -6.66 -11.33
CA ILE A 126 -7.59 -5.22 -11.09
C ILE A 126 -6.60 -4.60 -12.08
N PRO A 127 -6.88 -3.43 -12.70
CA PRO A 127 -5.87 -2.69 -13.42
C PRO A 127 -4.75 -2.26 -12.47
N VAL A 128 -3.51 -2.27 -12.96
CA VAL A 128 -2.36 -1.82 -12.18
C VAL A 128 -1.70 -0.59 -12.82
N TYR A 129 -1.06 0.22 -11.99
CA TYR A 129 -0.14 1.25 -12.47
C TYR A 129 1.30 0.94 -12.05
N ALA A 130 2.25 1.30 -12.92
CA ALA A 130 3.67 1.12 -12.65
C ALA A 130 4.17 2.24 -11.73
N GLY A 131 4.55 1.91 -10.50
CA GLY A 131 5.25 2.83 -9.60
C GLY A 131 6.75 2.83 -9.91
N SER A 132 7.33 3.99 -10.30
CA SER A 132 8.77 4.16 -10.54
C SER A 132 9.40 4.97 -9.42
N SER A 133 10.41 4.40 -8.74
CA SER A 133 11.06 4.98 -7.57
C SER A 133 12.08 6.10 -7.84
N PRO A 134 12.87 6.09 -8.95
CA PRO A 134 13.83 7.16 -9.22
C PRO A 134 13.14 8.51 -9.42
N PHE A 135 13.76 9.59 -8.92
CA PHE A 135 13.27 10.94 -9.13
C PHE A 135 13.44 11.39 -10.57
N LEU A 136 12.45 12.13 -11.08
CA LEU A 136 12.46 12.67 -12.44
C LEU A 136 13.64 13.60 -12.70
N ASP A 137 14.01 14.40 -11.72
CA ASP A 137 15.10 15.37 -11.84
C ASP A 137 16.51 14.75 -11.76
N ASP A 138 16.65 13.49 -11.33
CA ASP A 138 17.94 12.80 -11.29
C ASP A 138 18.36 12.22 -12.64
N HIS A 139 17.40 11.96 -13.53
CA HIS A 139 17.61 11.24 -14.79
C HIS A 139 16.88 11.90 -15.95
N ASP A 140 17.17 11.47 -17.17
CA ASP A 140 16.44 11.90 -18.37
C ASP A 140 15.19 11.03 -18.65
N ALA A 141 14.39 11.46 -19.60
CA ALA A 141 13.16 10.76 -19.97
C ALA A 141 13.40 9.35 -20.55
N ALA A 142 14.54 9.11 -21.22
CA ALA A 142 14.88 7.82 -21.78
C ALA A 142 15.14 6.79 -20.69
N PHE A 143 15.83 7.18 -19.62
CA PHE A 143 16.06 6.34 -18.44
C PHE A 143 14.73 5.91 -17.79
N HIS A 144 13.79 6.85 -17.59
CA HIS A 144 12.48 6.53 -17.01
C HIS A 144 11.66 5.62 -17.92
N LEU A 145 11.69 5.86 -19.23
CA LEU A 145 11.01 5.00 -20.21
C LEU A 145 11.54 3.56 -20.15
N ASP A 146 12.86 3.38 -20.12
CA ASP A 146 13.48 2.05 -20.06
C ASP A 146 12.98 1.26 -18.84
N ARG A 147 12.92 1.90 -17.67
CA ARG A 147 12.41 1.28 -16.43
C ARG A 147 10.92 0.93 -16.48
N LEU A 148 10.12 1.70 -17.22
CA LEU A 148 8.69 1.46 -17.37
C LEU A 148 8.38 0.42 -18.46
N THR A 149 9.29 0.21 -19.41
CA THR A 149 9.10 -0.65 -20.57
C THR A 149 8.59 -2.05 -20.23
N PRO A 150 9.11 -2.77 -19.20
CA PRO A 150 8.59 -4.11 -18.87
C PRO A 150 7.10 -4.11 -18.51
N MET A 151 6.60 -3.04 -17.88
CA MET A 151 5.19 -2.89 -17.52
C MET A 151 4.34 -2.49 -18.75
N LEU A 152 4.86 -1.57 -19.58
CA LEU A 152 4.19 -1.13 -20.80
C LEU A 152 4.00 -2.29 -21.79
N GLU A 153 4.98 -3.18 -21.92
CA GLU A 153 4.91 -4.40 -22.74
C GLU A 153 3.85 -5.39 -22.23
N ARG A 154 3.52 -5.34 -20.94
CA ARG A 154 2.42 -6.11 -20.33
C ARG A 154 1.05 -5.44 -20.45
N GLY A 155 0.95 -4.35 -21.23
CA GLY A 155 -0.30 -3.63 -21.45
C GLY A 155 -0.66 -2.61 -20.37
N VAL A 156 0.22 -2.34 -19.39
CA VAL A 156 0.01 -1.27 -18.40
C VAL A 156 -0.03 0.08 -19.14
N ARG A 157 -1.02 0.90 -18.78
CA ARG A 157 -1.22 2.23 -19.38
C ARG A 157 -1.32 3.35 -18.35
N HIS A 158 -0.89 3.07 -17.12
CA HIS A 158 -0.87 4.01 -16.01
C HIS A 158 0.51 3.95 -15.38
N VAL A 159 1.17 5.10 -15.20
CA VAL A 159 2.52 5.18 -14.64
C VAL A 159 2.59 6.28 -13.59
N LYS A 160 3.19 6.01 -12.44
CA LYS A 160 3.49 6.97 -11.39
C LYS A 160 4.99 7.23 -11.35
N LEU A 161 5.36 8.49 -11.36
CA LEU A 161 6.74 8.98 -11.35
C LEU A 161 6.94 9.88 -10.14
N ARG A 162 8.15 9.99 -9.64
CA ARG A 162 8.45 10.84 -8.48
C ARG A 162 9.11 12.14 -8.89
N THR A 163 8.63 13.26 -8.34
CA THR A 163 9.38 14.52 -8.40
C THR A 163 10.37 14.58 -7.23
N GLY A 164 11.61 14.99 -7.52
CA GLY A 164 12.62 15.24 -6.51
C GLY A 164 12.65 16.73 -6.11
N PRO A 165 13.74 17.17 -5.47
CA PRO A 165 13.89 18.53 -4.96
C PRO A 165 13.90 19.62 -6.05
N ASP A 166 14.37 19.31 -7.27
CA ASP A 166 14.28 20.22 -8.43
C ASP A 166 12.99 19.96 -9.22
N SER A 167 11.87 20.45 -8.68
CA SER A 167 10.54 20.24 -9.28
C SER A 167 10.37 20.87 -10.66
N ASP A 168 11.14 21.92 -11.02
CA ASP A 168 11.09 22.52 -12.36
C ASP A 168 11.76 21.60 -13.38
N ARG A 169 12.95 21.09 -13.08
CA ARG A 169 13.61 20.07 -13.89
C ARG A 169 12.76 18.80 -14.01
N ALA A 170 12.14 18.36 -12.91
CA ALA A 170 11.25 17.20 -12.92
C ALA A 170 10.10 17.37 -13.94
N VAL A 171 9.48 18.54 -14.00
CA VAL A 171 8.42 18.83 -14.97
C VAL A 171 8.96 18.93 -16.40
N ASP A 172 10.18 19.41 -16.62
CA ASP A 172 10.81 19.40 -17.95
C ASP A 172 11.04 17.96 -18.45
N VAL A 173 11.59 17.08 -17.58
CA VAL A 173 11.76 15.64 -17.91
C VAL A 173 10.42 14.97 -18.13
N LEU A 174 9.40 15.32 -17.33
CA LEU A 174 8.04 14.82 -17.48
C LEU A 174 7.45 15.19 -18.86
N ALA A 175 7.71 16.42 -19.35
CA ALA A 175 7.27 16.86 -20.66
C ALA A 175 7.92 16.05 -21.80
N ASP A 176 9.21 15.72 -21.65
CA ASP A 176 9.92 14.86 -22.60
C ASP A 176 9.37 13.44 -22.56
N LEU A 177 9.14 12.89 -21.37
CA LEU A 177 8.57 11.56 -21.18
C LEU A 177 7.13 11.47 -21.73
N ARG A 178 6.29 12.51 -21.55
CA ARG A 178 4.96 12.60 -22.14
C ARG A 178 5.00 12.48 -23.66
N ARG A 179 5.99 13.08 -24.31
CA ARG A 179 6.19 12.95 -25.76
C ARG A 179 6.55 11.53 -26.20
N LEU A 180 7.36 10.84 -25.39
CA LEU A 180 7.77 9.45 -25.66
C LEU A 180 6.62 8.44 -25.40
N LEU A 181 5.87 8.61 -24.32
CA LEU A 181 4.76 7.72 -23.94
C LEU A 181 3.49 7.93 -24.78
N GLY A 182 3.32 9.12 -25.36
CA GLY A 182 2.08 9.49 -26.02
C GLY A 182 0.94 9.77 -25.04
N ARG A 183 -0.28 9.97 -25.55
CA ARG A 183 -1.47 10.27 -24.71
C ARG A 183 -2.24 9.05 -24.23
N ASP A 184 -1.93 7.88 -24.75
CA ASP A 184 -2.59 6.62 -24.37
C ASP A 184 -2.11 6.09 -23.02
N VAL A 185 -1.03 6.67 -22.47
CA VAL A 185 -0.51 6.36 -21.15
C VAL A 185 -0.86 7.49 -20.19
N GLU A 186 -1.61 7.18 -19.14
CA GLU A 186 -1.90 8.12 -18.07
C GLU A 186 -0.69 8.26 -17.13
N ILE A 187 -0.33 9.49 -16.81
CA ILE A 187 0.80 9.79 -15.94
C ILE A 187 0.30 10.38 -14.63
N MET A 188 0.83 9.88 -13.53
CA MET A 188 0.66 10.40 -12.19
C MET A 188 2.02 10.86 -11.67
N VAL A 189 2.03 11.86 -10.79
CA VAL A 189 3.26 12.36 -10.18
C VAL A 189 3.12 12.36 -8.67
N ASP A 190 4.11 11.76 -8.01
CA ASP A 190 4.23 11.70 -6.55
C ASP A 190 5.32 12.69 -6.10
N ALA A 191 4.97 13.58 -5.18
CA ALA A 191 5.89 14.56 -4.62
C ALA A 191 6.41 14.17 -3.22
N SER A 192 5.96 13.06 -2.67
CA SER A 192 6.44 12.48 -1.41
C SER A 192 6.62 13.54 -0.30
N GLU A 193 5.61 14.40 -0.10
CA GLU A 193 5.56 15.47 0.90
C GLU A 193 6.67 16.55 0.80
N SER A 194 7.36 16.66 -0.34
CA SER A 194 8.59 17.46 -0.49
C SER A 194 8.38 18.90 -0.91
N LEU A 195 7.16 19.30 -1.31
CA LEU A 195 6.91 20.63 -1.86
C LEU A 195 6.38 21.62 -0.82
N ASP A 196 6.33 22.88 -1.20
CA ASP A 196 5.59 23.93 -0.51
C ASP A 196 4.35 24.37 -1.32
N LEU A 197 3.45 25.15 -0.70
CA LEU A 197 2.21 25.56 -1.31
C LEU A 197 2.40 26.40 -2.59
N PRO A 198 3.32 27.40 -2.65
CA PRO A 198 3.61 28.12 -3.89
C PRO A 198 4.12 27.26 -5.01
N THR A 199 5.05 26.34 -4.72
CA THR A 199 5.62 25.41 -5.70
C THR A 199 4.54 24.45 -6.20
N THR A 200 3.72 23.88 -5.30
CA THR A 200 2.60 23.00 -5.66
C THR A 200 1.66 23.69 -6.66
N ALA A 201 1.23 24.91 -6.38
CA ALA A 201 0.34 25.66 -7.29
C ALA A 201 1.02 25.87 -8.67
N ARG A 202 2.28 26.30 -8.69
CA ARG A 202 3.03 26.60 -9.91
C ARG A 202 3.27 25.37 -10.78
N ILE A 203 3.71 24.24 -10.19
CA ILE A 203 3.97 23.02 -10.99
C ILE A 203 2.67 22.35 -11.42
N SER A 204 1.59 22.46 -10.65
CA SER A 204 0.29 21.90 -11.02
C SER A 204 -0.26 22.50 -12.31
N ASP A 205 0.00 23.79 -12.60
CA ASP A 205 -0.37 24.44 -13.85
C ASP A 205 0.33 23.77 -15.04
N ARG A 206 1.65 23.55 -14.94
CA ARG A 206 2.44 22.87 -15.97
C ARG A 206 2.04 21.40 -16.11
N MET A 207 1.78 20.72 -15.01
CA MET A 207 1.33 19.31 -15.01
C MET A 207 -0.05 19.15 -15.68
N ALA A 208 -0.95 20.13 -15.52
CA ALA A 208 -2.25 20.11 -16.20
C ALA A 208 -2.10 20.22 -17.73
N GLU A 209 -1.13 20.97 -18.23
CA GLU A 209 -0.83 21.05 -19.68
C GLU A 209 -0.25 19.73 -20.24
N LEU A 210 0.38 18.94 -19.36
CA LEU A 210 0.90 17.61 -19.68
C LEU A 210 -0.11 16.47 -19.44
N ASP A 211 -1.37 16.80 -19.11
CA ASP A 211 -2.43 15.83 -18.85
C ASP A 211 -2.05 14.84 -17.73
N VAL A 212 -1.51 15.37 -16.62
CA VAL A 212 -1.22 14.60 -15.41
C VAL A 212 -2.52 14.29 -14.69
N ARG A 213 -2.74 13.03 -14.35
CA ARG A 213 -3.99 12.54 -13.77
C ARG A 213 -4.19 12.99 -12.33
N TRP A 214 -3.10 12.99 -11.52
CA TRP A 214 -3.06 13.55 -10.17
C TRP A 214 -1.64 13.89 -9.73
N LEU A 215 -1.54 14.79 -8.74
CA LEU A 215 -0.34 15.06 -7.97
C LEU A 215 -0.51 14.49 -6.57
N GLU A 216 0.34 13.53 -6.22
CA GLU A 216 0.29 12.78 -4.96
C GLU A 216 1.18 13.44 -3.92
N GLU A 217 0.65 13.55 -2.70
CA GLU A 217 1.33 14.06 -1.50
C GLU A 217 2.25 15.26 -1.75
N PRO A 218 1.74 16.40 -2.29
CA PRO A 218 2.61 17.54 -2.55
C PRO A 218 3.17 18.17 -1.26
N LEU A 219 2.42 18.09 -0.16
CA LEU A 219 2.72 18.69 1.12
C LEU A 219 2.65 17.65 2.23
N LEU A 220 3.37 17.91 3.32
CA LEU A 220 3.29 17.09 4.53
C LEU A 220 1.82 16.92 4.95
N GLN A 221 1.31 15.69 4.94
CA GLN A 221 -0.12 15.38 5.10
C GLN A 221 -0.67 15.85 6.45
N SER A 222 0.14 15.85 7.50
CA SER A 222 -0.27 16.39 8.83
C SER A 222 -0.57 17.89 8.83
N ARG A 223 -0.26 18.61 7.74
CA ARG A 223 -0.59 20.04 7.58
C ARG A 223 -1.93 20.24 6.85
N HIS A 224 -3.00 19.69 7.40
CA HIS A 224 -4.33 19.62 6.78
C HIS A 224 -4.78 20.92 6.10
N SER A 225 -4.65 22.08 6.78
CA SER A 225 -5.04 23.37 6.18
C SER A 225 -4.22 23.75 4.94
N ALA A 226 -2.95 23.34 4.89
CA ALA A 226 -2.10 23.60 3.73
C ALA A 226 -2.42 22.64 2.58
N VAL A 227 -2.72 21.37 2.89
CA VAL A 227 -3.17 20.38 1.90
C VAL A 227 -4.50 20.80 1.28
N ALA A 228 -5.48 21.23 2.08
CA ALA A 228 -6.75 21.77 1.60
C ALA A 228 -6.55 23.02 0.71
N ALA A 229 -5.63 23.91 1.10
CA ALA A 229 -5.29 25.09 0.30
C ALA A 229 -4.58 24.74 -1.00
N ALA A 230 -3.78 23.67 -1.03
CA ALA A 230 -3.15 23.14 -2.23
C ALA A 230 -4.21 22.53 -3.15
N ALA A 231 -5.11 21.71 -2.63
CA ALA A 231 -6.19 21.10 -3.40
C ALA A 231 -7.10 22.16 -4.05
N ALA A 232 -7.42 23.23 -3.32
CA ALA A 232 -8.25 24.33 -3.86
C ALA A 232 -7.56 25.16 -4.97
N ARG A 233 -6.23 25.10 -5.08
CA ARG A 233 -5.43 25.88 -6.06
C ARG A 233 -4.84 25.04 -7.17
N SER A 234 -4.72 23.75 -6.97
CA SER A 234 -4.14 22.84 -7.96
C SER A 234 -5.10 22.67 -9.15
N ARG A 235 -4.54 22.71 -10.36
CA ARG A 235 -5.25 22.38 -11.60
C ARG A 235 -5.30 20.89 -11.89
N VAL A 236 -4.52 20.08 -11.16
CA VAL A 236 -4.60 18.61 -11.21
C VAL A 236 -5.15 18.10 -9.88
N PRO A 237 -5.93 17.00 -9.87
CA PRO A 237 -6.43 16.40 -8.64
C PRO A 237 -5.30 16.13 -7.65
N ILE A 238 -5.53 16.35 -6.35
CA ILE A 238 -4.60 15.95 -5.29
C ILE A 238 -4.95 14.54 -4.85
N ALA A 239 -3.93 13.69 -4.82
CA ALA A 239 -3.99 12.34 -4.27
C ALA A 239 -3.20 12.26 -2.97
N ALA A 240 -3.70 11.53 -1.99
CA ALA A 240 -3.00 11.19 -0.75
C ALA A 240 -3.77 10.08 -0.02
N GLY A 241 -3.20 9.56 1.06
CA GLY A 241 -3.93 8.65 1.93
C GLY A 241 -3.20 7.38 2.30
N GLU A 242 -1.99 7.18 1.81
CA GLU A 242 -1.13 6.10 2.28
C GLU A 242 -0.78 6.27 3.76
N HIS A 243 -0.68 7.52 4.25
CA HIS A 243 -0.44 7.88 5.65
C HIS A 243 -1.72 8.22 6.44
N LEU A 244 -2.88 7.73 6.03
CA LEU A 244 -4.11 7.75 6.82
C LEU A 244 -4.25 6.44 7.61
N PHE A 245 -4.25 6.55 8.92
CA PHE A 245 -4.17 5.40 9.83
C PHE A 245 -5.52 4.93 10.36
N SER A 246 -6.59 5.60 9.96
CA SER A 246 -7.96 5.25 10.35
C SER A 246 -9.01 5.81 9.40
N THR A 247 -10.20 5.21 9.45
CA THR A 247 -11.40 5.71 8.76
C THR A 247 -11.77 7.13 9.22
N GLU A 248 -11.53 7.48 10.50
CA GLU A 248 -11.79 8.82 11.02
C GLU A 248 -10.86 9.86 10.39
N GLU A 249 -9.55 9.55 10.23
CA GLU A 249 -8.61 10.44 9.56
C GLU A 249 -8.97 10.62 8.08
N ALA A 250 -9.33 9.52 7.40
CA ALA A 250 -9.79 9.55 6.01
C ALA A 250 -11.06 10.40 5.83
N LEU A 251 -12.03 10.23 6.72
CA LEU A 251 -13.27 11.03 6.71
C LEU A 251 -12.96 12.51 6.92
N ALA A 252 -12.07 12.85 7.86
CA ALA A 252 -11.69 14.24 8.10
C ALA A 252 -11.03 14.88 6.87
N ALA A 253 -10.11 14.18 6.20
CA ALA A 253 -9.46 14.66 4.99
C ALA A 253 -10.44 14.86 3.81
N LEU A 254 -11.38 13.92 3.62
CA LEU A 254 -12.44 14.03 2.60
C LEU A 254 -13.40 15.19 2.87
N VAL A 255 -13.85 15.36 4.12
CA VAL A 255 -14.72 16.47 4.53
C VAL A 255 -14.03 17.82 4.34
N ALA A 256 -12.74 17.91 4.62
CA ALA A 256 -11.95 19.13 4.44
C ALA A 256 -11.66 19.45 2.95
N GLY A 257 -11.96 18.53 2.02
CA GLY A 257 -11.66 18.69 0.59
C GLY A 257 -10.17 18.68 0.30
N GLU A 258 -9.38 17.99 1.12
CA GLU A 258 -7.93 17.88 0.97
C GLU A 258 -7.52 17.01 -0.23
N ILE A 259 -8.30 15.98 -0.52
CA ILE A 259 -7.96 14.94 -1.48
C ILE A 259 -9.13 14.61 -2.41
N SER A 260 -8.80 14.38 -3.68
CA SER A 260 -9.75 13.90 -4.72
C SER A 260 -9.51 12.43 -5.08
N VAL A 261 -8.33 11.89 -4.72
CA VAL A 261 -7.97 10.49 -4.90
C VAL A 261 -7.41 9.99 -3.57
N ILE A 262 -8.13 9.07 -2.91
CA ILE A 262 -7.68 8.50 -1.64
C ILE A 262 -6.95 7.18 -1.87
N GLN A 263 -5.82 6.98 -1.18
CA GLN A 263 -4.88 5.89 -1.46
C GLN A 263 -4.63 5.01 -0.21
N PRO A 264 -5.64 4.29 0.32
CA PRO A 264 -5.43 3.45 1.49
C PRO A 264 -4.51 2.27 1.18
N ASP A 265 -3.68 1.91 2.17
CA ASP A 265 -2.83 0.73 2.17
C ASP A 265 -3.18 -0.15 3.38
N PRO A 266 -3.62 -1.41 3.20
CA PRO A 266 -3.95 -2.29 4.32
C PRO A 266 -2.76 -2.59 5.24
N CYS A 267 -1.52 -2.44 4.77
CA CYS A 267 -0.31 -2.62 5.59
C CYS A 267 0.00 -1.41 6.48
N ILE A 268 -0.68 -0.27 6.25
CA ILE A 268 -0.46 1.00 6.96
C ILE A 268 -1.72 1.41 7.73
N SER A 269 -2.88 1.37 7.07
CA SER A 269 -4.12 1.99 7.54
C SER A 269 -4.86 1.24 8.66
N GLY A 270 -4.34 0.09 9.13
CA GLY A 270 -5.00 -0.69 10.19
C GLY A 270 -5.51 -2.06 9.75
N GLY A 271 -5.29 -2.46 8.49
CA GLY A 271 -5.62 -3.78 7.96
C GLY A 271 -6.58 -3.77 6.78
N ILE A 272 -7.02 -4.95 6.36
CA ILE A 272 -7.91 -5.18 5.21
C ILE A 272 -9.28 -4.51 5.42
N ALA A 273 -9.86 -4.66 6.62
CA ALA A 273 -11.18 -4.11 6.91
C ALA A 273 -11.17 -2.58 6.88
N GLU A 274 -10.18 -1.95 7.53
CA GLU A 274 -10.03 -0.50 7.58
C GLU A 274 -9.78 0.09 6.17
N ALA A 275 -8.85 -0.48 5.41
CA ALA A 275 -8.55 -0.01 4.05
C ALA A 275 -9.77 -0.15 3.12
N ARG A 276 -10.56 -1.22 3.26
CA ARG A 276 -11.81 -1.40 2.52
C ARG A 276 -12.86 -0.35 2.89
N GLU A 277 -12.98 0.00 4.17
CA GLU A 277 -13.91 1.02 4.66
C GLU A 277 -13.50 2.40 4.17
N ILE A 278 -12.21 2.76 4.26
CA ILE A 278 -11.66 4.01 3.71
C ILE A 278 -11.96 4.13 2.21
N ALA A 279 -11.70 3.07 1.44
CA ALA A 279 -12.03 3.06 0.01
C ALA A 279 -13.53 3.24 -0.25
N GLY A 280 -14.39 2.69 0.62
CA GLY A 280 -15.85 2.83 0.52
C GLY A 280 -16.35 4.25 0.78
N LEU A 281 -15.68 5.02 1.64
CA LEU A 281 -16.03 6.43 1.91
C LEU A 281 -15.85 7.33 0.67
N ALA A 282 -14.82 7.07 -0.15
CA ALA A 282 -14.47 7.91 -1.30
C ALA A 282 -15.67 8.19 -2.21
N ALA A 283 -16.46 7.19 -2.53
CA ALA A 283 -17.61 7.31 -3.43
C ALA A 283 -18.66 8.30 -2.89
N GLY A 284 -18.86 8.34 -1.56
CA GLY A 284 -19.81 9.27 -0.92
C GLY A 284 -19.41 10.74 -1.03
N PHE A 285 -18.12 11.02 -1.25
CA PHE A 285 -17.54 12.35 -1.41
C PHE A 285 -17.21 12.71 -2.87
N GLY A 286 -17.52 11.82 -3.83
CA GLY A 286 -17.13 12.01 -5.23
C GLY A 286 -15.62 11.88 -5.46
N ALA A 287 -14.88 11.33 -4.50
CA ALA A 287 -13.47 11.00 -4.62
C ALA A 287 -13.26 9.61 -5.24
N ARG A 288 -12.08 9.35 -5.78
CA ARG A 288 -11.66 8.05 -6.27
C ARG A 288 -10.89 7.29 -5.20
N ALA A 289 -10.99 5.97 -5.18
CA ALA A 289 -10.15 5.11 -4.37
C ALA A 289 -9.16 4.35 -5.25
N VAL A 290 -7.89 4.47 -4.92
CA VAL A 290 -6.77 3.79 -5.57
C VAL A 290 -5.94 3.14 -4.47
N LEU A 291 -5.52 1.89 -4.63
CA LEU A 291 -4.76 1.23 -3.57
C LEU A 291 -3.27 1.53 -3.71
N HIS A 292 -2.68 2.02 -2.62
CA HIS A 292 -1.23 2.10 -2.45
C HIS A 292 -0.68 0.72 -2.09
N TYR A 293 0.58 0.46 -2.51
CA TYR A 293 1.28 -0.77 -2.16
C TYR A 293 2.80 -0.61 -2.27
N HIS A 294 3.52 -0.83 -1.16
CA HIS A 294 4.99 -0.87 -1.10
C HIS A 294 5.54 -1.91 -0.09
N ALA A 295 4.72 -2.89 0.29
CA ALA A 295 5.10 -3.99 1.16
C ALA A 295 5.72 -5.18 0.37
N GLY A 296 5.92 -6.32 1.03
CA GLY A 296 6.32 -7.58 0.39
C GLY A 296 5.12 -8.43 -0.05
N LEU A 297 5.36 -9.74 -0.21
CA LEU A 297 4.38 -10.70 -0.74
C LEU A 297 3.10 -10.78 0.09
N VAL A 298 3.21 -10.78 1.42
CA VAL A 298 2.05 -10.90 2.32
C VAL A 298 1.19 -9.64 2.21
N GLY A 299 1.83 -8.46 2.14
CA GLY A 299 1.15 -7.19 1.91
C GLY A 299 0.48 -7.14 0.54
N LEU A 300 1.12 -7.67 -0.52
CA LEU A 300 0.48 -7.80 -1.82
C LEU A 300 -0.77 -8.68 -1.74
N GLY A 301 -0.70 -9.81 -1.04
CA GLY A 301 -1.88 -10.65 -0.80
C GLY A 301 -3.00 -9.85 -0.15
N ALA A 302 -2.71 -9.10 0.92
CA ALA A 302 -3.69 -8.29 1.62
C ALA A 302 -4.33 -7.22 0.73
N VAL A 303 -3.53 -6.45 -0.01
CA VAL A 303 -4.04 -5.40 -0.90
C VAL A 303 -4.89 -5.96 -2.05
N LEU A 304 -4.53 -7.14 -2.56
CA LEU A 304 -5.31 -7.84 -3.58
C LEU A 304 -6.67 -8.32 -3.04
N GLN A 305 -6.77 -8.71 -1.75
CA GLN A 305 -8.05 -9.02 -1.12
C GLN A 305 -8.94 -7.76 -1.00
N VAL A 306 -8.37 -6.62 -0.63
CA VAL A 306 -9.11 -5.33 -0.64
C VAL A 306 -9.57 -4.99 -2.06
N ALA A 307 -8.68 -5.08 -3.06
CA ALA A 307 -9.02 -4.83 -4.47
C ALA A 307 -10.18 -5.69 -4.95
N ALA A 308 -10.24 -6.95 -4.50
CA ALA A 308 -11.28 -7.89 -4.89
C ALA A 308 -12.66 -7.59 -4.28
N CYS A 309 -12.73 -7.01 -3.07
CA CYS A 309 -13.98 -6.81 -2.33
C CYS A 309 -14.38 -5.34 -2.10
N ALA A 310 -13.61 -4.36 -2.58
CA ALA A 310 -13.95 -2.95 -2.50
C ALA A 310 -14.46 -2.42 -3.86
N PRO A 311 -15.77 -2.19 -4.04
CA PRO A 311 -16.34 -1.82 -5.34
C PRO A 311 -15.79 -0.52 -5.92
N GLY A 312 -15.49 0.47 -5.05
CA GLY A 312 -15.02 1.81 -5.44
C GLY A 312 -13.54 1.89 -5.83
N VAL A 313 -12.77 0.81 -5.68
CA VAL A 313 -11.35 0.80 -6.05
C VAL A 313 -11.20 0.66 -7.56
N ASP A 314 -10.48 1.61 -8.16
CA ASP A 314 -10.29 1.67 -9.63
C ASP A 314 -8.96 1.06 -10.08
N LEU A 315 -7.89 1.19 -9.27
CA LEU A 315 -6.53 0.97 -9.69
C LEU A 315 -5.68 0.53 -8.49
N LEU A 316 -4.62 -0.23 -8.74
CA LEU A 316 -3.67 -0.71 -7.74
C LEU A 316 -2.25 -0.33 -8.12
N GLU A 317 -1.47 0.16 -7.17
CA GLU A 317 -0.03 0.36 -7.33
C GLU A 317 0.72 -0.96 -7.50
N TYR A 318 1.64 -0.97 -8.47
CA TYR A 318 2.62 -2.03 -8.62
C TYR A 318 4.04 -1.41 -8.74
N PRO A 319 4.81 -1.33 -7.65
CA PRO A 319 6.15 -0.78 -7.69
C PRO A 319 7.10 -1.70 -8.46
N VAL A 320 7.68 -1.20 -9.55
CA VAL A 320 8.52 -1.99 -10.46
C VAL A 320 9.73 -2.61 -9.74
N HIS A 321 10.29 -1.91 -8.75
CA HIS A 321 11.47 -2.37 -8.00
C HIS A 321 11.19 -3.53 -7.05
N LEU A 322 9.92 -3.80 -6.71
CA LEU A 322 9.53 -4.91 -5.83
C LEU A 322 9.40 -6.26 -6.54
N ASP A 323 9.42 -6.30 -7.88
CA ASP A 323 9.29 -7.57 -8.62
C ASP A 323 10.29 -8.63 -8.14
N THR A 324 11.55 -8.25 -7.93
CA THR A 324 12.59 -9.16 -7.40
C THR A 324 12.27 -9.66 -5.99
N VAL A 325 11.72 -8.80 -5.12
CA VAL A 325 11.31 -9.16 -3.75
C VAL A 325 10.19 -10.19 -3.80
N LEU A 326 9.15 -9.91 -4.59
CA LEU A 326 7.98 -10.79 -4.72
C LEU A 326 8.36 -12.17 -5.22
N ARG A 327 9.21 -12.25 -6.24
CA ARG A 327 9.73 -13.50 -6.79
C ARG A 327 10.57 -14.28 -5.78
N THR A 328 11.39 -13.58 -5.00
CA THR A 328 12.19 -14.21 -3.94
C THR A 328 11.29 -14.76 -2.84
N GLN A 329 10.32 -13.99 -2.37
CA GLN A 329 9.44 -14.37 -1.26
C GLN A 329 8.45 -15.48 -1.64
N SER A 330 7.96 -15.50 -2.89
CA SER A 330 7.01 -16.52 -3.38
C SER A 330 7.70 -17.78 -3.94
N GLY A 331 8.96 -17.67 -4.35
CA GLY A 331 9.67 -18.73 -5.09
C GLY A 331 9.20 -18.90 -6.53
N GLY A 332 8.47 -17.93 -7.08
CA GLY A 332 7.92 -17.99 -8.43
C GLY A 332 7.45 -16.66 -8.98
N ASP A 333 6.82 -16.69 -10.15
CA ASP A 333 6.40 -15.51 -10.92
C ASP A 333 4.89 -15.22 -10.82
N GLU A 334 4.16 -15.92 -9.95
CA GLU A 334 2.68 -15.88 -9.90
C GLU A 334 2.11 -14.47 -9.64
N LEU A 335 2.87 -13.60 -8.97
CA LEU A 335 2.49 -12.21 -8.66
C LEU A 335 3.53 -11.19 -9.13
N GLY A 336 4.52 -11.62 -9.92
CA GLY A 336 5.50 -10.75 -10.55
C GLY A 336 4.95 -9.98 -11.75
N ILE A 337 5.78 -9.13 -12.36
CA ILE A 337 5.44 -8.41 -13.60
C ILE A 337 4.97 -9.36 -14.70
N SER A 338 5.52 -10.57 -14.75
CA SER A 338 5.13 -11.62 -15.71
C SER A 338 3.67 -12.07 -15.58
N ALA A 339 3.06 -11.92 -14.42
CA ALA A 339 1.66 -12.26 -14.16
C ALA A 339 0.67 -11.17 -14.61
N ILE A 340 1.16 -9.99 -14.98
CA ILE A 340 0.31 -8.91 -15.50
C ILE A 340 -0.06 -9.22 -16.95
N VAL A 341 -1.36 -9.22 -17.23
CA VAL A 341 -1.94 -9.48 -18.56
C VAL A 341 -2.86 -8.32 -18.92
N ASP A 342 -2.64 -7.69 -20.08
CA ASP A 342 -3.40 -6.54 -20.55
C ASP A 342 -3.52 -5.42 -19.49
N GLY A 343 -2.42 -5.15 -18.78
CA GLY A 343 -2.35 -4.13 -17.73
C GLY A 343 -3.10 -4.47 -16.45
N ARG A 344 -3.46 -5.73 -16.25
CA ARG A 344 -4.25 -6.20 -15.10
C ARG A 344 -3.56 -7.34 -14.36
N LEU A 345 -3.76 -7.39 -13.07
CA LEU A 345 -3.33 -8.48 -12.21
C LEU A 345 -4.55 -9.31 -11.77
N ALA A 346 -4.42 -10.64 -11.83
CA ALA A 346 -5.43 -11.55 -11.33
C ALA A 346 -5.48 -11.51 -9.80
N LEU A 347 -6.69 -11.55 -9.24
CA LEU A 347 -6.92 -11.50 -7.80
C LEU A 347 -7.00 -12.92 -7.23
N PRO A 348 -6.18 -13.27 -6.21
CA PRO A 348 -6.14 -14.64 -5.70
C PRO A 348 -7.48 -15.05 -5.09
N ASP A 349 -7.86 -16.31 -5.32
CA ASP A 349 -9.07 -16.94 -4.77
C ASP A 349 -8.73 -18.21 -3.96
N ARG A 350 -7.51 -18.29 -3.43
CA ARG A 350 -7.10 -19.33 -2.49
C ARG A 350 -7.56 -18.96 -1.07
N PRO A 351 -7.73 -19.93 -0.15
CA PRO A 351 -8.06 -19.67 1.25
C PRO A 351 -7.12 -18.67 1.90
N GLY A 352 -7.63 -17.86 2.83
CA GLY A 352 -6.88 -16.80 3.48
C GLY A 352 -6.66 -15.59 2.58
N ILE A 353 -5.51 -14.94 2.71
CA ILE A 353 -5.09 -13.85 1.82
C ILE A 353 -4.59 -14.35 0.45
N GLY A 354 -4.50 -15.68 0.28
CA GLY A 354 -4.18 -16.32 -0.99
C GLY A 354 -2.69 -16.42 -1.31
N VAL A 355 -1.81 -16.02 -0.40
CA VAL A 355 -0.35 -16.10 -0.53
C VAL A 355 0.28 -16.55 0.78
N ALA A 356 1.46 -17.17 0.69
CA ALA A 356 2.30 -17.47 1.85
C ALA A 356 3.79 -17.32 1.46
N PRO A 357 4.61 -16.68 2.29
CA PRO A 357 6.03 -16.60 2.02
C PRO A 357 6.70 -17.97 2.21
N LEU A 358 7.76 -18.23 1.45
CA LEU A 358 8.53 -19.46 1.59
C LEU A 358 9.15 -19.55 2.99
N ALA A 359 9.12 -20.75 3.59
CA ALA A 359 9.72 -21.00 4.90
C ALA A 359 11.23 -20.71 4.93
N SER A 360 11.96 -20.99 3.83
CA SER A 360 13.37 -20.65 3.66
C SER A 360 13.61 -19.14 3.75
N VAL A 361 12.79 -18.33 3.08
CA VAL A 361 12.89 -16.86 3.14
C VAL A 361 12.64 -16.36 4.55
N LEU A 362 11.64 -16.89 5.24
CA LEU A 362 11.37 -16.50 6.62
C LEU A 362 12.52 -16.82 7.59
N SER A 363 13.30 -17.89 7.33
CA SER A 363 14.45 -18.27 8.17
C SER A 363 15.75 -17.58 7.78
N GLU A 364 16.01 -17.40 6.50
CA GLU A 364 17.28 -16.86 5.97
C GLU A 364 17.30 -15.31 5.97
N SER A 365 16.13 -14.68 5.91
CA SER A 365 16.00 -13.21 5.83
C SER A 365 15.79 -12.55 7.19
N LEU A 366 15.70 -13.29 8.29
CA LEU A 366 15.55 -12.72 9.64
C LEU A 366 16.73 -11.82 9.99
N ILE A 367 16.39 -10.63 10.51
CA ILE A 367 17.36 -9.67 11.05
C ILE A 367 17.16 -9.56 12.57
N SER A 368 18.28 -9.39 13.31
CA SER A 368 18.29 -9.29 14.77
C SER A 368 17.83 -7.90 15.25
#